data_fc91f34a360b87d943772b9d850013bd
#
_entry.id   fc91f34a360b87d943772b9d850013bd
#
_cell.length_a   1.000
_cell.length_b   1.000
_cell.length_c   1.000
_cell.angle_alpha   90.00
_cell.angle_beta   90.00
_cell.angle_gamma   90.00
#
_symmetry.space_group_name_H-M   'P 1'
#
loop_
_entity.id
_entity.type
_entity.pdbx_description
1 polymer ?
#
loop_
_entity_poly.entity_id
_entity_poly.type
_entity_poly.pdbx_seq_one_letter_code
_entity_poly.pdbx_strand_id
1 'polypeptide(L)'
;HADAVNLAVSDTCQPGMKAQPAAYLPSGAKRPYMLYAKYALSVDADGKPRSVSGAPVKTMSVSHDSGISLMKTATTGDALKVAADDWYVKAMFLLKYATKNSQSVFAGCTNHTEQCNPTLAESNTTRVVIKKATADAIPVGSAMMFGTHTGTSTDRGTDYNNDIFNGAKVIKKLGVGDANTALYFDVPKPFNVETTYYLSTAPWNTGACDMVEGDGSPTSCTSGREPFVMQGIELGLDMYEVLG
;
A
#
# COMPACT_ATOMS: atom_id res chain seq x y z
N HIS A 1 7.61 -27.41 -21.83
CA HIS A 1 6.62 -26.53 -21.24
C HIS A 1 7.06 -25.08 -21.46
N ALA A 2 6.21 -24.29 -22.13
CA ALA A 2 6.50 -22.91 -22.54
C ALA A 2 6.53 -21.89 -21.37
N ASP A 3 6.46 -22.34 -20.12
CA ASP A 3 6.28 -21.47 -18.95
C ASP A 3 7.51 -21.35 -18.01
N ALA A 4 8.59 -22.00 -18.36
CA ALA A 4 9.84 -21.84 -17.59
C ALA A 4 10.55 -20.55 -18.02
N VAL A 5 10.76 -19.63 -17.06
CA VAL A 5 11.64 -18.48 -17.23
C VAL A 5 12.95 -18.81 -16.55
N ASN A 6 14.01 -18.90 -17.33
CA ASN A 6 15.37 -19.01 -16.79
C ASN A 6 15.95 -17.61 -16.65
N LEU A 7 16.17 -17.19 -15.41
CA LEU A 7 16.77 -15.90 -15.09
C LEU A 7 18.14 -16.13 -14.46
N ALA A 8 19.17 -15.54 -15.05
CA ALA A 8 20.51 -15.53 -14.51
C ALA A 8 20.92 -14.08 -14.21
N VAL A 9 21.52 -13.86 -13.06
CA VAL A 9 22.03 -12.55 -12.64
C VAL A 9 23.50 -12.68 -12.28
N SER A 10 24.29 -11.71 -12.72
CA SER A 10 25.72 -11.64 -12.44
C SER A 10 26.10 -10.18 -12.18
N ASP A 11 27.05 -9.96 -11.28
CA ASP A 11 27.67 -8.66 -11.03
C ASP A 11 28.60 -8.21 -12.20
N THR A 12 28.94 -9.16 -13.06
CA THR A 12 29.74 -8.92 -14.26
C THR A 12 29.01 -9.41 -15.50
N CYS A 13 29.14 -8.69 -16.61
CA CYS A 13 28.51 -9.06 -17.86
C CYS A 13 29.12 -10.35 -18.40
N GLN A 14 28.33 -11.42 -18.43
CA GLN A 14 28.73 -12.70 -19.01
C GLN A 14 28.27 -12.80 -20.48
N PRO A 15 28.91 -13.66 -21.31
CA PRO A 15 28.44 -13.90 -22.68
C PRO A 15 26.94 -14.22 -22.74
N GLY A 16 26.19 -13.52 -23.57
CA GLY A 16 24.76 -13.68 -23.74
C GLY A 16 23.89 -12.92 -22.72
N MET A 17 24.48 -12.29 -21.71
CA MET A 17 23.78 -11.42 -20.79
C MET A 17 23.60 -10.00 -21.34
N LYS A 18 22.55 -9.32 -20.92
CA LYS A 18 22.34 -7.90 -21.18
C LYS A 18 22.41 -7.14 -19.87
N ALA A 19 23.00 -5.95 -19.94
CA ALA A 19 23.02 -5.06 -18.80
C ALA A 19 21.60 -4.60 -18.44
N GLN A 20 21.33 -4.49 -17.12
CA GLN A 20 20.08 -3.91 -16.65
C GLN A 20 20.05 -2.41 -17.01
N PRO A 21 19.05 -1.95 -17.80
CA PRO A 21 19.03 -0.57 -18.30
C PRO A 21 19.06 0.49 -17.20
N ALA A 22 18.40 0.25 -16.07
CA ALA A 22 18.39 1.17 -14.93
C ALA A 22 19.81 1.37 -14.31
N ALA A 23 20.73 0.44 -14.54
CA ALA A 23 22.12 0.55 -14.04
C ALA A 23 23.00 1.50 -14.86
N TYR A 24 22.47 2.10 -15.92
CA TYR A 24 23.26 2.94 -16.82
C TYR A 24 22.62 4.32 -17.00
N LEU A 25 23.46 5.31 -17.19
CA LEU A 25 23.05 6.63 -17.66
C LEU A 25 22.73 6.58 -19.16
N PRO A 26 21.94 7.55 -19.68
CA PRO A 26 21.73 7.68 -21.13
C PRO A 26 23.01 7.78 -21.95
N SER A 27 24.09 8.28 -21.35
CA SER A 27 25.43 8.34 -21.95
C SER A 27 26.11 6.96 -22.11
N GLY A 28 25.53 5.89 -21.57
CA GLY A 28 26.13 4.56 -21.48
C GLY A 28 27.08 4.37 -20.29
N ALA A 29 27.31 5.39 -19.49
CA ALA A 29 28.14 5.28 -18.31
C ALA A 29 27.41 4.50 -17.20
N LYS A 30 28.14 3.61 -16.51
CA LYS A 30 27.58 2.84 -15.39
C LYS A 30 27.28 3.76 -14.20
N ARG A 31 26.09 3.61 -13.62
CA ARG A 31 25.74 4.29 -12.37
C ARG A 31 26.46 3.60 -11.20
N PRO A 32 27.06 4.33 -10.28
CA PRO A 32 27.70 3.74 -9.09
C PRO A 32 26.65 3.15 -8.13
N TYR A 33 25.46 3.72 -8.07
CA TYR A 33 24.32 3.27 -7.27
C TYR A 33 23.01 3.84 -7.84
N MET A 34 21.90 3.27 -7.42
CA MET A 34 20.55 3.78 -7.66
C MET A 34 19.84 3.91 -6.33
N LEU A 35 19.04 4.96 -6.19
CA LEU A 35 18.18 5.18 -5.03
C LEU A 35 16.73 5.06 -5.47
N TYR A 36 15.97 4.30 -4.72
CA TYR A 36 14.54 4.17 -4.89
C TYR A 36 13.82 4.71 -3.67
N ALA A 37 12.73 5.43 -3.89
CA ALA A 37 11.83 5.82 -2.83
C ALA A 37 11.24 4.56 -2.17
N LYS A 38 11.31 4.49 -0.83
CA LYS A 38 10.74 3.35 -0.09
C LYS A 38 9.21 3.33 -0.15
N TYR A 39 8.59 4.50 -0.10
CA TYR A 39 7.14 4.67 -0.05
C TYR A 39 6.61 5.37 -1.29
N ALA A 40 5.33 5.16 -1.56
CA ALA A 40 4.63 5.90 -2.60
C ALA A 40 4.73 7.42 -2.39
N LEU A 41 4.55 8.17 -3.47
CA LEU A 41 4.66 9.62 -3.47
C LEU A 41 3.66 10.26 -2.52
N SER A 42 4.14 11.10 -1.63
CA SER A 42 3.39 12.07 -0.86
C SER A 42 3.92 13.48 -1.11
N VAL A 43 3.26 14.49 -0.60
CA VAL A 43 3.74 15.88 -0.65
C VAL A 43 3.73 16.49 0.75
N ASP A 44 4.69 17.37 1.00
CA ASP A 44 4.71 18.16 2.25
C ASP A 44 3.77 19.37 2.17
N ALA A 45 3.78 20.19 3.23
CA ALA A 45 2.95 21.39 3.32
C ALA A 45 3.26 22.43 2.22
N ASP A 46 4.49 22.43 1.70
CA ASP A 46 4.93 23.30 0.61
C ASP A 46 4.61 22.70 -0.78
N GLY A 47 3.96 21.54 -0.84
CA GLY A 47 3.65 20.83 -2.08
C GLY A 47 4.84 20.12 -2.71
N LYS A 48 5.96 19.98 -2.01
CA LYS A 48 7.16 19.28 -2.52
C LYS A 48 7.02 17.76 -2.37
N PRO A 49 7.50 16.97 -3.34
CA PRO A 49 7.45 15.53 -3.27
C PRO A 49 8.25 14.96 -2.10
N ARG A 50 7.70 13.93 -1.47
CA ARG A 50 8.28 13.21 -0.34
C ARG A 50 8.01 11.72 -0.45
N SER A 51 8.90 10.92 0.15
CA SER A 51 8.71 9.50 0.40
C SER A 51 8.87 9.25 1.89
N VAL A 52 7.77 9.38 2.62
CA VAL A 52 7.73 9.22 4.09
C VAL A 52 6.56 8.30 4.47
N SER A 53 6.68 7.60 5.59
CA SER A 53 5.60 6.76 6.12
C SER A 53 4.51 7.61 6.77
N GLY A 54 3.27 7.13 6.73
CA GLY A 54 2.13 7.74 7.42
C GLY A 54 1.56 9.00 6.75
N ALA A 55 2.01 9.33 5.55
CA ALA A 55 1.51 10.48 4.81
C ALA A 55 0.42 10.07 3.80
N PRO A 56 -0.58 10.95 3.54
CA PRO A 56 -1.52 10.71 2.46
C PRO A 56 -0.79 10.54 1.13
N VAL A 57 -1.15 9.50 0.40
CA VAL A 57 -0.61 9.30 -0.95
C VAL A 57 -1.05 10.45 -1.84
N LYS A 58 -0.13 10.99 -2.64
CA LYS A 58 -0.46 11.99 -3.65
C LYS A 58 -1.28 11.33 -4.76
N THR A 59 -2.59 11.40 -4.63
CA THR A 59 -3.50 11.01 -5.71
C THR A 59 -3.40 12.04 -6.84
N MET A 60 -3.17 11.57 -8.03
CA MET A 60 -2.95 12.44 -9.16
C MET A 60 -3.93 12.07 -10.28
N SER A 61 -4.99 12.84 -10.41
CA SER A 61 -5.66 12.99 -11.72
C SER A 61 -4.77 13.83 -12.64
N VAL A 62 -3.50 13.39 -12.87
CA VAL A 62 -2.55 14.27 -13.51
C VAL A 62 -1.91 13.61 -14.71
N SER A 63 -1.66 14.45 -15.69
CA SER A 63 -0.88 14.09 -16.84
C SER A 63 0.57 13.77 -16.42
N HIS A 64 1.25 13.01 -17.25
CA HIS A 64 2.68 12.78 -17.16
C HIS A 64 3.49 14.08 -16.94
N ASP A 65 3.14 15.15 -17.65
CA ASP A 65 3.81 16.46 -17.54
C ASP A 65 3.65 17.09 -16.16
N SER A 66 2.50 16.91 -15.53
CA SER A 66 2.26 17.38 -14.15
C SER A 66 3.10 16.59 -13.16
N GLY A 67 3.26 15.30 -13.38
CA GLY A 67 4.13 14.45 -12.55
C GLY A 67 5.60 14.89 -12.67
N ILE A 68 6.10 15.10 -13.88
CA ILE A 68 7.45 15.63 -14.12
C ILE A 68 7.62 17.01 -13.46
N SER A 69 6.63 17.89 -13.62
CA SER A 69 6.68 19.24 -13.04
C SER A 69 6.73 19.19 -11.51
N LEU A 70 5.98 18.27 -10.89
CA LEU A 70 6.05 18.05 -9.44
C LEU A 70 7.44 17.57 -9.03
N MET A 71 7.99 16.58 -9.71
CA MET A 71 9.32 16.03 -9.37
C MET A 71 10.43 17.06 -9.53
N LYS A 72 10.31 18.02 -10.45
CA LYS A 72 11.25 19.14 -10.59
C LYS A 72 11.26 20.08 -9.39
N THR A 73 10.27 20.05 -8.52
CA THR A 73 10.26 20.82 -7.25
C THR A 73 11.04 20.13 -6.13
N ALA A 74 11.42 18.88 -6.34
CA ALA A 74 12.22 18.10 -5.40
C ALA A 74 13.70 18.50 -5.42
N THR A 75 14.47 17.79 -4.65
CA THR A 75 15.93 17.87 -4.67
C THR A 75 16.47 17.45 -6.05
N THR A 76 17.60 17.99 -6.44
CA THR A 76 18.20 17.70 -7.74
C THR A 76 18.42 16.20 -7.95
N GLY A 77 17.88 15.67 -9.05
CA GLY A 77 18.09 14.28 -9.47
C GLY A 77 16.91 13.34 -9.17
N ASP A 78 15.87 13.81 -8.48
CA ASP A 78 14.67 13.01 -8.28
C ASP A 78 13.84 12.96 -9.58
N ALA A 79 13.27 11.79 -9.86
CA ALA A 79 12.47 11.55 -11.04
C ALA A 79 11.32 10.56 -10.75
N LEU A 80 10.34 10.53 -11.63
CA LEU A 80 9.35 9.46 -11.65
C LEU A 80 10.02 8.12 -12.01
N LYS A 81 9.44 7.03 -11.52
CA LYS A 81 9.84 5.68 -11.90
C LYS A 81 9.64 5.47 -13.40
N VAL A 82 10.60 4.89 -14.05
CA VAL A 82 10.54 4.54 -15.47
C VAL A 82 10.39 3.03 -15.68
N ALA A 83 10.03 2.62 -16.88
CA ALA A 83 9.82 1.21 -17.23
C ALA A 83 11.01 0.30 -16.88
N ALA A 84 12.24 0.83 -16.93
CA ALA A 84 13.45 0.09 -16.57
C ALA A 84 13.50 -0.24 -15.06
N ASP A 85 12.97 0.65 -14.21
CA ASP A 85 12.88 0.45 -12.77
C ASP A 85 11.82 -0.60 -12.43
N ASP A 86 10.68 -0.53 -13.10
CA ASP A 86 9.62 -1.53 -12.95
C ASP A 86 10.11 -2.94 -13.38
N TRP A 87 10.84 -3.02 -14.47
CA TRP A 87 11.48 -4.26 -14.91
C TRP A 87 12.46 -4.81 -13.87
N TYR A 88 13.23 -3.95 -13.22
CA TYR A 88 14.14 -4.35 -12.15
C TYR A 88 13.39 -5.00 -10.99
N VAL A 89 12.31 -4.37 -10.51
CA VAL A 89 11.49 -4.91 -9.43
C VAL A 89 10.88 -6.27 -9.80
N LYS A 90 10.36 -6.40 -11.03
CA LYS A 90 9.83 -7.68 -11.55
C LYS A 90 10.89 -8.77 -11.64
N ALA A 91 12.09 -8.43 -12.08
CA ALA A 91 13.21 -9.37 -12.12
C ALA A 91 13.59 -9.85 -10.72
N MET A 92 13.68 -8.94 -9.74
CA MET A 92 13.95 -9.29 -8.34
C MET A 92 12.84 -10.17 -7.74
N PHE A 93 11.58 -9.91 -8.09
CA PHE A 93 10.46 -10.76 -7.68
C PHE A 93 10.61 -12.19 -8.20
N LEU A 94 10.89 -12.35 -9.49
CA LEU A 94 11.08 -13.67 -10.11
C LEU A 94 12.26 -14.43 -9.50
N LEU A 95 13.36 -13.73 -9.19
CA LEU A 95 14.51 -14.32 -8.51
C LEU A 95 14.20 -14.80 -7.10
N LYS A 96 13.46 -14.00 -6.34
CA LYS A 96 13.16 -14.32 -4.93
C LYS A 96 12.11 -15.42 -4.79
N TYR A 97 11.06 -15.37 -5.60
CA TYR A 97 9.86 -16.20 -5.39
C TYR A 97 9.65 -17.30 -6.45
N ALA A 98 10.41 -17.31 -7.52
CA ALA A 98 10.33 -18.29 -8.60
C ALA A 98 8.89 -18.49 -9.16
N THR A 99 8.08 -17.46 -9.14
CA THR A 99 6.70 -17.45 -9.66
C THR A 99 6.40 -16.17 -10.42
N LYS A 100 5.49 -16.26 -11.41
CA LYS A 100 4.93 -15.09 -12.12
C LYS A 100 3.67 -14.54 -11.44
N ASN A 101 3.11 -15.24 -10.48
CA ASN A 101 1.88 -14.87 -9.80
C ASN A 101 2.22 -14.10 -8.51
N SER A 102 2.28 -12.77 -8.59
CA SER A 102 2.54 -11.93 -7.41
C SER A 102 1.44 -12.01 -6.36
N GLN A 103 0.19 -12.25 -6.77
CA GLN A 103 -0.94 -12.36 -5.84
C GLN A 103 -0.91 -13.66 -5.01
N SER A 104 -0.16 -14.67 -5.42
CA SER A 104 0.07 -15.85 -4.59
C SER A 104 1.08 -15.61 -3.47
N VAL A 105 1.89 -14.56 -3.57
CA VAL A 105 2.94 -14.19 -2.61
C VAL A 105 2.49 -13.04 -1.74
N PHE A 106 1.98 -11.98 -2.36
CA PHE A 106 1.63 -10.73 -1.68
C PHE A 106 0.12 -10.62 -1.47
N ALA A 107 -0.28 -10.13 -0.30
CA ALA A 107 -1.66 -9.74 -0.01
C ALA A 107 -1.88 -8.23 -0.13
N GLY A 108 -0.84 -7.47 -0.47
CA GLY A 108 -0.86 -6.02 -0.37
C GLY A 108 -0.67 -5.55 1.08
N CYS A 109 -1.03 -4.32 1.37
CA CYS A 109 -1.02 -3.82 2.74
C CYS A 109 -2.25 -4.31 3.52
N THR A 110 -3.35 -4.59 2.83
CA THR A 110 -4.58 -5.12 3.39
C THR A 110 -5.38 -5.85 2.31
N ASN A 111 -6.32 -6.69 2.75
CA ASN A 111 -7.37 -7.18 1.89
C ASN A 111 -8.49 -6.12 1.84
N HIS A 112 -8.59 -5.38 0.75
CA HIS A 112 -9.54 -4.29 0.58
C HIS A 112 -10.98 -4.72 0.24
N THR A 113 -11.29 -6.00 0.34
CA THR A 113 -12.66 -6.50 0.15
C THR A 113 -13.56 -6.24 1.35
N GLU A 114 -12.99 -5.94 2.51
CA GLU A 114 -13.75 -5.72 3.71
C GLU A 114 -14.07 -4.23 3.88
N GLN A 115 -15.30 -3.91 3.50
CA GLN A 115 -15.86 -2.55 3.57
C GLN A 115 -17.25 -2.61 4.18
N CYS A 116 -17.52 -1.79 5.18
CA CYS A 116 -18.82 -1.82 5.87
C CYS A 116 -19.14 -0.54 6.64
N ASN A 117 -20.43 -0.40 6.97
CA ASN A 117 -20.87 0.59 7.92
C ASN A 117 -20.81 0.03 9.36
N PRO A 118 -20.60 0.88 10.37
CA PRO A 118 -20.79 0.52 11.77
C PRO A 118 -22.22 0.06 12.04
N THR A 119 -22.39 -0.86 12.98
CA THR A 119 -23.70 -1.32 13.42
C THR A 119 -24.18 -0.61 14.68
N LEU A 120 -23.32 0.19 15.32
CA LEU A 120 -23.59 0.91 16.54
C LEU A 120 -22.95 2.30 16.47
N ALA A 121 -23.74 3.34 16.79
CA ALA A 121 -23.22 4.69 17.00
C ALA A 121 -22.67 4.81 18.42
N GLU A 122 -21.48 5.40 18.57
CA GLU A 122 -20.80 5.60 19.84
C GLU A 122 -20.07 6.95 19.84
N SER A 123 -20.02 7.58 21.01
CA SER A 123 -19.27 8.83 21.18
C SER A 123 -18.02 8.61 22.01
N ASN A 124 -16.96 9.34 21.69
CA ASN A 124 -15.70 9.35 22.46
C ASN A 124 -15.12 7.94 22.66
N THR A 125 -15.01 7.18 21.58
CA THR A 125 -14.57 5.79 21.58
C THR A 125 -13.28 5.60 20.77
N THR A 126 -12.58 4.45 20.95
CA THR A 126 -11.46 4.02 20.13
C THR A 126 -11.76 2.74 19.35
N ARG A 127 -13.06 2.41 19.22
CA ARG A 127 -13.51 1.20 18.55
C ARG A 127 -14.63 1.50 17.54
N VAL A 128 -14.81 0.57 16.62
CA VAL A 128 -15.96 0.53 15.70
C VAL A 128 -16.61 -0.84 15.84
N VAL A 129 -17.92 -0.87 16.02
CA VAL A 129 -18.70 -2.11 16.10
C VAL A 129 -19.27 -2.41 14.72
N ILE A 130 -18.98 -3.60 14.21
CA ILE A 130 -19.43 -4.07 12.88
C ILE A 130 -20.03 -5.46 12.97
N LYS A 131 -20.63 -5.93 11.89
CA LYS A 131 -21.14 -7.30 11.80
C LYS A 131 -20.03 -8.31 12.06
N LYS A 132 -20.32 -9.34 12.85
CA LYS A 132 -19.36 -10.40 13.18
C LYS A 132 -18.76 -11.06 11.95
N ALA A 133 -19.57 -11.36 10.93
CA ALA A 133 -19.09 -12.01 9.70
C ALA A 133 -18.00 -11.19 8.98
N THR A 134 -18.16 -9.86 8.90
CA THR A 134 -17.15 -8.97 8.33
C THR A 134 -15.93 -8.89 9.24
N ALA A 135 -16.13 -8.75 10.55
CA ALA A 135 -15.05 -8.67 11.51
C ALA A 135 -14.19 -9.95 11.56
N ASP A 136 -14.79 -11.11 11.31
CA ASP A 136 -14.05 -12.39 11.29
C ASP A 136 -13.02 -12.44 10.16
N ALA A 137 -13.30 -11.77 9.03
CA ALA A 137 -12.38 -11.65 7.89
C ALA A 137 -11.26 -10.59 8.08
N ILE A 138 -11.36 -9.76 9.14
CA ILE A 138 -10.36 -8.72 9.43
C ILE A 138 -9.47 -9.18 10.58
N PRO A 139 -8.21 -9.57 10.34
CA PRO A 139 -7.28 -9.95 11.41
C PRO A 139 -6.90 -8.77 12.31
N VAL A 140 -6.49 -9.06 13.53
CA VAL A 140 -5.74 -8.11 14.35
C VAL A 140 -4.43 -7.79 13.63
N GLY A 141 -4.02 -6.53 13.64
CA GLY A 141 -2.87 -6.03 12.88
C GLY A 141 -3.24 -5.38 11.54
N SER A 142 -4.48 -5.56 11.05
CA SER A 142 -4.93 -4.90 9.81
C SER A 142 -4.90 -3.39 9.93
N ALA A 143 -4.33 -2.71 8.94
CA ALA A 143 -4.44 -1.27 8.78
C ALA A 143 -5.77 -0.93 8.09
N MET A 144 -6.51 0.02 8.64
CA MET A 144 -7.83 0.39 8.14
C MET A 144 -7.98 1.90 8.02
N MET A 145 -8.92 2.34 7.19
CA MET A 145 -9.40 3.72 7.19
C MET A 145 -10.83 3.81 7.69
N PHE A 146 -11.19 4.94 8.27
CA PHE A 146 -12.53 5.22 8.76
C PHE A 146 -12.87 6.70 8.62
N GLY A 147 -14.09 6.97 8.20
CA GLY A 147 -14.57 8.34 8.04
C GLY A 147 -16.00 8.45 7.59
N THR A 148 -16.39 9.69 7.27
CA THR A 148 -17.72 10.00 6.76
C THR A 148 -17.91 9.41 5.37
N HIS A 149 -19.14 8.96 5.09
CA HIS A 149 -19.54 8.46 3.78
C HIS A 149 -20.60 9.39 3.22
N THR A 150 -20.32 10.04 2.13
CA THR A 150 -21.20 11.07 1.53
C THR A 150 -22.01 10.59 0.34
N GLY A 151 -21.70 9.41 -0.21
CA GLY A 151 -22.36 8.83 -1.37
C GLY A 151 -23.29 7.67 -1.04
N THR A 152 -23.91 7.13 -2.07
CA THR A 152 -24.75 5.92 -2.00
C THR A 152 -24.03 4.69 -2.58
N SER A 153 -22.86 4.88 -3.18
CA SER A 153 -22.06 3.83 -3.78
C SER A 153 -21.32 3.03 -2.72
N THR A 154 -21.28 1.72 -2.88
CA THR A 154 -20.38 0.83 -2.17
C THR A 154 -19.03 0.69 -2.88
N ASP A 155 -18.87 1.35 -4.03
CA ASP A 155 -17.62 1.38 -4.76
C ASP A 155 -16.56 2.22 -4.04
N ARG A 156 -15.31 1.82 -4.15
CA ARG A 156 -14.12 2.47 -3.62
C ARG A 156 -13.79 3.79 -4.30
N GLY A 157 -14.78 4.46 -4.80
CA GLY A 157 -14.61 5.69 -5.52
C GLY A 157 -14.45 6.88 -4.58
N THR A 158 -14.91 7.98 -5.07
CA THR A 158 -14.81 9.31 -4.48
C THR A 158 -15.68 9.54 -3.25
N ASP A 159 -16.50 8.56 -2.87
CA ASP A 159 -17.56 8.74 -1.86
C ASP A 159 -17.11 8.46 -0.42
N TYR A 160 -15.91 7.89 -0.23
CA TYR A 160 -15.40 7.56 1.09
C TYR A 160 -14.42 8.61 1.55
N ASN A 161 -14.63 9.07 2.78
CA ASN A 161 -13.69 9.92 3.46
C ASN A 161 -12.91 9.10 4.49
N ASN A 162 -11.67 9.49 4.70
CA ASN A 162 -10.78 8.95 5.72
C ASN A 162 -10.45 10.02 6.77
N ASP A 163 -11.43 10.89 7.00
CA ASP A 163 -11.30 12.10 7.80
C ASP A 163 -11.22 11.84 9.31
N ILE A 164 -11.53 10.62 9.76
CA ILE A 164 -11.35 10.22 11.16
C ILE A 164 -9.99 9.57 11.37
N PHE A 165 -9.69 8.52 10.63
CA PHE A 165 -8.34 7.96 10.58
C PHE A 165 -8.06 7.26 9.25
N ASN A 166 -6.77 7.16 8.92
CA ASN A 166 -6.29 6.53 7.71
C ASN A 166 -5.02 5.72 8.03
N GLY A 167 -5.15 4.40 8.01
CA GLY A 167 -4.09 3.48 8.34
C GLY A 167 -3.99 3.12 9.83
N ALA A 168 -5.04 3.37 10.64
CA ALA A 168 -5.04 2.91 12.02
C ALA A 168 -5.09 1.38 12.10
N LYS A 169 -4.28 0.83 13.02
CA LYS A 169 -4.14 -0.62 13.19
C LYS A 169 -5.23 -1.17 14.11
N VAL A 170 -5.81 -2.30 13.72
CA VAL A 170 -6.68 -3.08 14.61
C VAL A 170 -5.81 -3.75 15.67
N ILE A 171 -5.96 -3.38 16.92
CA ILE A 171 -5.17 -3.91 18.05
C ILE A 171 -5.88 -5.00 18.84
N LYS A 172 -7.21 -5.06 18.74
CA LYS A 172 -8.03 -6.02 19.51
C LYS A 172 -9.41 -6.18 18.89
N LYS A 173 -10.00 -7.36 19.06
CA LYS A 173 -11.38 -7.67 18.69
C LYS A 173 -12.14 -8.20 19.91
N LEU A 174 -13.37 -7.75 20.14
CA LEU A 174 -14.26 -8.27 21.20
C LEU A 174 -15.67 -8.44 20.67
N GLY A 175 -16.31 -9.56 21.02
CA GLY A 175 -17.73 -9.79 20.71
C GLY A 175 -18.64 -8.73 21.37
N VAL A 176 -19.69 -8.33 20.64
CA VAL A 176 -20.76 -7.44 21.11
C VAL A 176 -22.10 -8.12 20.80
N GLY A 177 -22.60 -8.89 21.75
CA GLY A 177 -23.67 -9.85 21.50
C GLY A 177 -23.23 -10.93 20.51
N ASP A 178 -24.20 -11.66 19.95
CA ASP A 178 -23.94 -12.80 19.06
C ASP A 178 -23.64 -12.38 17.61
N ALA A 179 -24.11 -11.19 17.20
CA ALA A 179 -24.12 -10.77 15.81
C ALA A 179 -23.03 -9.77 15.44
N ASN A 180 -22.39 -9.13 16.42
CA ASN A 180 -21.45 -8.04 16.19
C ASN A 180 -20.12 -8.26 16.90
N THR A 181 -19.10 -7.54 16.39
CA THR A 181 -17.76 -7.52 16.98
C THR A 181 -17.25 -6.08 16.99
N ALA A 182 -16.66 -5.66 18.09
CA ALA A 182 -15.95 -4.40 18.21
C ALA A 182 -14.49 -4.58 17.77
N LEU A 183 -14.05 -3.76 16.83
CA LEU A 183 -12.65 -3.61 16.43
C LEU A 183 -12.09 -2.40 17.16
N TYR A 184 -11.03 -2.56 17.93
CA TYR A 184 -10.32 -1.50 18.64
C TYR A 184 -9.11 -1.05 17.83
N PHE A 185 -8.89 0.25 17.77
CA PHE A 185 -7.87 0.86 16.93
C PHE A 185 -6.77 1.56 17.71
N ASP A 186 -5.55 1.50 17.19
CA ASP A 186 -4.42 2.29 17.64
C ASP A 186 -4.55 3.71 17.07
N VAL A 187 -5.26 4.55 17.80
CA VAL A 187 -5.52 5.94 17.43
C VAL A 187 -5.10 6.89 18.57
N PRO A 188 -4.53 8.06 18.25
CA PRO A 188 -4.03 8.99 19.27
C PRO A 188 -5.13 9.67 20.08
N LYS A 189 -6.36 9.67 19.59
CA LYS A 189 -7.52 10.32 20.23
C LYS A 189 -8.79 9.52 20.00
N PRO A 190 -9.70 9.48 20.99
CA PRO A 190 -11.05 8.97 20.79
C PRO A 190 -11.79 9.75 19.70
N PHE A 191 -12.75 9.09 19.07
CA PHE A 191 -13.56 9.63 17.97
C PHE A 191 -15.04 9.28 18.17
N ASN A 192 -15.92 9.89 17.37
CA ASN A 192 -17.32 9.54 17.30
C ASN A 192 -17.57 8.60 16.14
N VAL A 193 -18.53 7.70 16.32
CA VAL A 193 -18.97 6.72 15.33
C VAL A 193 -20.44 6.94 15.06
N GLU A 194 -20.79 7.11 13.79
CA GLU A 194 -22.17 7.08 13.31
C GLU A 194 -22.37 5.86 12.41
N THR A 195 -23.58 5.32 12.38
CA THR A 195 -23.89 4.15 11.55
C THR A 195 -23.85 4.44 10.04
N THR A 196 -23.81 5.70 9.67
CA THR A 196 -23.63 6.18 8.30
C THR A 196 -22.16 6.28 7.86
N TYR A 197 -21.23 6.20 8.81
CA TYR A 197 -19.79 6.24 8.50
C TYR A 197 -19.33 4.95 7.81
N TYR A 198 -18.11 4.93 7.35
CA TYR A 198 -17.59 3.84 6.56
C TYR A 198 -16.23 3.38 7.07
N LEU A 199 -16.08 2.07 7.24
CA LEU A 199 -14.85 1.40 7.61
C LEU A 199 -14.37 0.58 6.42
N SER A 200 -13.09 0.69 6.07
CA SER A 200 -12.48 -0.04 4.97
C SER A 200 -11.08 -0.52 5.30
N THR A 201 -10.72 -1.68 4.78
CA THR A 201 -9.35 -2.22 4.80
C THR A 201 -8.42 -1.62 3.75
N ALA A 202 -8.81 -0.55 3.08
CA ALA A 202 -8.02 0.13 2.06
C ALA A 202 -7.50 1.50 2.54
N PRO A 203 -6.46 1.56 3.40
CA PRO A 203 -5.89 2.82 3.84
C PRO A 203 -5.15 3.51 2.68
N TRP A 204 -5.17 4.84 2.68
CA TRP A 204 -4.55 5.69 1.67
C TRP A 204 -3.24 6.33 2.12
N ASN A 205 -2.73 5.95 3.30
CA ASN A 205 -1.46 6.44 3.78
C ASN A 205 -0.31 5.58 3.28
N THR A 206 0.79 6.25 2.96
CA THR A 206 2.07 5.59 2.67
C THR A 206 2.57 4.84 3.90
N GLY A 207 3.37 3.79 3.72
CA GLY A 207 3.90 2.99 4.83
C GLY A 207 2.88 2.07 5.46
N ALA A 208 1.69 1.90 4.87
CA ALA A 208 0.69 0.97 5.36
C ALA A 208 1.22 -0.47 5.41
N CYS A 209 2.11 -0.86 4.49
CA CYS A 209 2.77 -2.16 4.51
C CYS A 209 3.70 -2.37 5.70
N ASP A 210 4.24 -1.32 6.29
CA ASP A 210 5.06 -1.41 7.51
C ASP A 210 4.20 -1.65 8.77
N MET A 211 2.90 -1.38 8.68
CA MET A 211 1.97 -1.54 9.79
C MET A 211 1.33 -2.94 9.84
N VAL A 212 1.40 -3.69 8.76
CA VAL A 212 0.81 -5.03 8.71
C VAL A 212 1.79 -6.08 9.23
N GLU A 213 1.26 -7.05 9.95
CA GLU A 213 2.02 -8.21 10.43
C GLU A 213 2.03 -9.28 9.33
N GLY A 214 3.00 -9.18 8.44
CA GLY A 214 3.13 -10.05 7.27
C GLY A 214 4.25 -11.06 7.41
N ASP A 215 4.25 -11.83 8.48
CA ASP A 215 5.25 -12.89 8.73
C ASP A 215 4.86 -14.26 8.13
N GLY A 216 3.74 -14.32 7.40
CA GLY A 216 3.23 -15.58 6.87
C GLY A 216 2.48 -16.42 7.88
N SER A 217 2.36 -15.99 9.13
CA SER A 217 1.61 -16.71 10.16
C SER A 217 0.09 -16.63 9.94
N PRO A 218 -0.69 -17.58 10.48
CA PRO A 218 -2.16 -17.50 10.40
C PRO A 218 -2.76 -16.27 11.08
N THR A 219 -2.01 -15.60 11.94
CA THR A 219 -2.44 -14.40 12.66
C THR A 219 -2.07 -13.11 11.93
N SER A 220 -1.31 -13.20 10.83
CA SER A 220 -0.93 -12.02 10.06
C SER A 220 -2.14 -11.44 9.32
N CYS A 221 -2.20 -10.13 9.21
CA CYS A 221 -3.26 -9.45 8.46
C CYS A 221 -3.17 -9.68 6.94
N THR A 222 -2.14 -10.33 6.47
CA THR A 222 -1.94 -10.73 5.08
C THR A 222 -2.49 -12.13 4.76
N SER A 223 -3.21 -12.76 5.69
CA SER A 223 -3.76 -14.11 5.53
C SER A 223 -2.69 -15.15 5.16
N GLY A 224 -1.54 -15.10 5.81
CA GLY A 224 -0.41 -15.99 5.58
C GLY A 224 0.45 -15.62 4.36
N ARG A 225 0.17 -14.49 3.70
CA ARG A 225 0.98 -13.95 2.60
C ARG A 225 1.81 -12.75 3.07
N GLU A 226 2.87 -12.46 2.35
CA GLU A 226 3.73 -11.33 2.68
C GLU A 226 3.04 -9.98 2.37
N PRO A 227 3.36 -8.89 3.09
CA PRO A 227 2.98 -7.54 2.69
C PRO A 227 3.63 -7.18 1.35
N PHE A 228 3.00 -6.26 0.61
CA PHE A 228 3.46 -5.91 -0.75
C PHE A 228 4.71 -5.02 -0.72
N VAL A 229 5.80 -5.60 -0.23
CA VAL A 229 7.12 -4.97 -0.11
C VAL A 229 8.18 -5.82 -0.81
N MET A 230 8.97 -5.20 -1.68
CA MET A 230 10.08 -5.86 -2.37
C MET A 230 11.36 -5.08 -2.14
N GLN A 231 12.41 -5.74 -1.65
CA GLN A 231 13.70 -5.10 -1.36
C GLN A 231 13.57 -3.84 -0.46
N GLY A 232 12.61 -3.84 0.45
CA GLY A 232 12.30 -2.69 1.29
C GLY A 232 11.49 -1.58 0.62
N ILE A 233 11.07 -1.75 -0.64
CA ILE A 233 10.23 -0.79 -1.37
C ILE A 233 8.78 -1.25 -1.26
N GLU A 234 7.90 -0.37 -0.79
CA GLU A 234 6.45 -0.56 -0.81
C GLU A 234 5.93 -0.45 -2.24
N LEU A 235 5.36 -1.54 -2.77
CA LEU A 235 5.02 -1.65 -4.18
C LEU A 235 3.61 -1.16 -4.55
N GLY A 236 2.91 -0.59 -3.61
CA GLY A 236 1.61 0.00 -3.88
C GLY A 236 0.62 -0.20 -2.74
N LEU A 237 -0.34 0.70 -2.72
CA LEU A 237 -1.50 0.74 -1.82
C LEU A 237 -2.77 0.56 -2.64
N ASP A 238 -2.83 -0.42 -3.53
CA ASP A 238 -3.98 -0.63 -4.42
C ASP A 238 -4.20 0.57 -5.39
N MET A 239 -3.13 1.07 -5.97
CA MET A 239 -3.16 2.24 -6.85
C MET A 239 -2.65 1.93 -8.25
N TYR A 240 -3.16 2.71 -9.22
CA TYR A 240 -2.56 2.78 -10.54
C TYR A 240 -1.24 3.55 -10.47
N GLU A 241 -0.17 2.95 -10.98
CA GLU A 241 1.10 3.65 -11.15
C GLU A 241 1.11 4.38 -12.49
N VAL A 242 1.57 5.63 -12.47
CA VAL A 242 1.92 6.36 -13.68
C VAL A 242 3.41 6.17 -13.92
N LEU A 243 3.75 5.50 -14.99
CA LEU A 243 5.13 5.38 -15.45
C LEU A 243 5.53 6.66 -16.17
N GLY A 244 6.66 7.23 -15.79
CA GLY A 244 7.27 8.39 -16.46
C GLY A 244 8.07 8.00 -17.69
#